data_0f66d499b582e5c3ca3858a809a972ab
#
_entry.id   0f66d499b582e5c3ca3858a809a972ab
#
_cell.length_a   1.000
_cell.length_b   1.000
_cell.length_c   1.000
_cell.angle_alpha   90.00
_cell.angle_beta   90.00
_cell.angle_gamma   90.00
#
_symmetry.space_group_name_H-M   'P 1'
#
loop_
_entity.id
_entity.type
_entity.pdbx_description
1 polymer ?
#
loop_
_entity_poly.entity_id
_entity_poly.type
_entity_poly.pdbx_seq_one_letter_code
_entity_poly.pdbx_strand_id
1 'polypeptide(L)'
;LNGGSHADSNVDIQEFMIAPIGFDNYSDALRAGVEVYHSLKSVLHDRGLATGLGDEGGFAPNLESNAAALDLIVEAIEKAGYKPGEQVALALDVASSEFYNDGAYEFEGQKKSAAEMSAYYADLVAKYPLVSIEDPLDENDWEGYKTLTEQIGDKVQIVGDDLFVTNPERLARGIEEGAANALLVKVNQIGSLTETLDAMELAQRHEYRCMVSHRSGETEDVTIADLAVATNAGQIKTGAPARSERVAKYNQLLRIEEELGEAAVYAGKSAFPRFKA
;
A
#
# COMPACT_ATOMS: atom_id res chain seq x y z
N LEU A 1 -8.83 5.42 1.26
CA LEU A 1 -10.12 4.78 1.51
C LEU A 1 -9.92 3.39 2.08
N ASN A 2 -10.83 2.92 2.91
CA ASN A 2 -10.89 1.55 3.39
C ASN A 2 -12.11 0.80 2.80
N GLY A 3 -11.93 -0.47 2.51
CA GLY A 3 -12.96 -1.41 2.06
C GLY A 3 -12.66 -2.81 2.62
N GLY A 4 -13.16 -3.85 1.97
CA GLY A 4 -12.94 -5.24 2.38
C GLY A 4 -13.24 -5.48 3.85
N SER A 5 -12.37 -6.21 4.55
CA SER A 5 -12.51 -6.48 5.98
C SER A 5 -12.23 -5.27 6.89
N HIS A 6 -11.66 -4.18 6.37
CA HIS A 6 -11.34 -2.96 7.13
C HIS A 6 -12.49 -1.94 7.19
N ALA A 7 -13.63 -2.21 6.54
CA ALA A 7 -14.77 -1.31 6.51
C ALA A 7 -16.10 -2.04 6.31
N ASP A 8 -17.17 -1.51 6.90
CA ASP A 8 -18.53 -1.94 6.61
C ASP A 8 -19.04 -1.21 5.36
N SER A 9 -18.62 -1.67 4.18
CA SER A 9 -18.96 -1.09 2.88
C SER A 9 -19.07 -2.19 1.80
N ASN A 10 -19.49 -1.80 0.59
CA ASN A 10 -19.62 -2.70 -0.56
C ASN A 10 -18.38 -2.73 -1.45
N VAL A 11 -17.25 -2.18 -1.00
CA VAL A 11 -16.00 -2.13 -1.76
C VAL A 11 -15.15 -3.34 -1.38
N ASP A 12 -14.72 -4.15 -2.36
CA ASP A 12 -14.00 -5.40 -2.11
C ASP A 12 -12.52 -5.16 -1.77
N ILE A 13 -11.85 -4.25 -2.46
CA ILE A 13 -10.44 -3.91 -2.21
C ILE A 13 -10.30 -3.28 -0.83
N GLN A 14 -9.37 -3.81 -0.03
CA GLN A 14 -9.25 -3.48 1.38
C GLN A 14 -8.71 -2.07 1.63
N GLU A 15 -7.72 -1.63 0.85
CA GLU A 15 -7.13 -0.30 1.02
C GLU A 15 -6.81 0.36 -0.33
N PHE A 16 -7.19 1.64 -0.40
CA PHE A 16 -6.79 2.55 -1.47
C PHE A 16 -5.95 3.64 -0.84
N MET A 17 -4.69 3.68 -1.22
CA MET A 17 -3.67 4.51 -0.59
C MET A 17 -3.15 5.57 -1.56
N ILE A 18 -2.58 6.63 -0.99
CA ILE A 18 -1.76 7.60 -1.72
C ILE A 18 -0.29 7.45 -1.31
N ALA A 19 0.59 7.71 -2.25
CA ALA A 19 2.03 7.76 -2.06
C ALA A 19 2.56 9.12 -2.53
N PRO A 20 2.88 10.05 -1.61
CA PRO A 20 3.47 11.35 -1.97
C PRO A 20 4.94 11.17 -2.37
N ILE A 21 5.20 10.98 -3.67
CA ILE A 21 6.52 10.62 -4.22
C ILE A 21 7.30 11.79 -4.82
N GLY A 22 6.62 12.90 -5.14
CA GLY A 22 7.22 14.03 -5.84
C GLY A 22 7.60 15.19 -4.91
N PHE A 23 8.26 14.89 -3.78
CA PHE A 23 8.69 15.88 -2.79
C PHE A 23 10.15 15.65 -2.40
N ASP A 24 10.82 16.72 -1.97
CA ASP A 24 12.23 16.68 -1.61
C ASP A 24 12.48 16.31 -0.15
N ASN A 25 11.44 16.44 0.70
CA ASN A 25 11.52 16.14 2.13
C ASN A 25 10.23 15.48 2.63
N TYR A 26 10.33 14.83 3.79
CA TYR A 26 9.21 14.12 4.39
C TYR A 26 8.09 15.07 4.85
N SER A 27 8.45 16.21 5.44
CA SER A 27 7.46 17.17 5.96
C SER A 27 6.51 17.67 4.88
N ASP A 28 7.03 18.01 3.69
CA ASP A 28 6.20 18.41 2.54
C ASP A 28 5.35 17.25 2.00
N ALA A 29 5.92 16.05 1.95
CA ALA A 29 5.19 14.85 1.56
C ALA A 29 4.03 14.55 2.53
N LEU A 30 4.26 14.63 3.84
CA LEU A 30 3.21 14.45 4.84
C LEU A 30 2.13 15.53 4.72
N ARG A 31 2.52 16.80 4.53
CA ARG A 31 1.56 17.89 4.31
C ARG A 31 0.67 17.60 3.11
N ALA A 32 1.24 17.18 1.99
CA ALA A 32 0.47 16.80 0.81
C ALA A 32 -0.52 15.66 1.12
N GLY A 33 -0.09 14.64 1.86
CA GLY A 33 -0.95 13.54 2.29
C GLY A 33 -2.15 14.01 3.12
N VAL A 34 -1.93 14.93 4.06
CA VAL A 34 -2.98 15.52 4.91
C VAL A 34 -3.94 16.39 4.07
N GLU A 35 -3.41 17.23 3.18
CA GLU A 35 -4.23 18.09 2.31
C GLU A 35 -5.10 17.26 1.35
N VAL A 36 -4.56 16.19 0.76
CA VAL A 36 -5.33 15.25 -0.07
C VAL A 36 -6.41 14.54 0.76
N TYR A 37 -6.09 14.11 1.99
CA TYR A 37 -7.06 13.48 2.88
C TYR A 37 -8.27 14.40 3.16
N HIS A 38 -8.02 15.67 3.49
CA HIS A 38 -9.09 16.64 3.72
C HIS A 38 -9.84 17.02 2.44
N SER A 39 -9.15 17.10 1.31
CA SER A 39 -9.77 17.28 0.00
C SER A 39 -10.71 16.11 -0.33
N LEU A 40 -10.28 14.87 -0.09
CA LEU A 40 -11.12 13.69 -0.29
C LEU A 40 -12.37 13.71 0.59
N LYS A 41 -12.23 14.13 1.87
CA LYS A 41 -13.38 14.32 2.74
C LYS A 41 -14.42 15.28 2.15
N SER A 42 -13.95 16.40 1.60
CA SER A 42 -14.82 17.37 0.93
C SER A 42 -15.48 16.80 -0.32
N VAL A 43 -14.73 16.08 -1.17
CA VAL A 43 -15.27 15.44 -2.38
C VAL A 43 -16.38 14.44 -2.01
N LEU A 44 -16.15 13.59 -1.02
CA LEU A 44 -17.15 12.64 -0.54
C LEU A 44 -18.39 13.32 0.00
N HIS A 45 -18.23 14.36 0.85
CA HIS A 45 -19.33 15.13 1.41
C HIS A 45 -20.18 15.80 0.32
N ASP A 46 -19.52 16.45 -0.66
CA ASP A 46 -20.19 17.15 -1.76
C ASP A 46 -21.04 16.20 -2.64
N ARG A 47 -20.64 14.92 -2.68
CA ARG A 47 -21.37 13.85 -3.37
C ARG A 47 -22.39 13.12 -2.50
N GLY A 48 -22.57 13.52 -1.25
CA GLY A 48 -23.48 12.86 -0.29
C GLY A 48 -23.01 11.45 0.13
N LEU A 49 -21.71 11.15 -0.03
CA LEU A 49 -21.11 9.89 0.38
C LEU A 49 -20.64 9.92 1.84
N ALA A 50 -20.59 8.76 2.47
CA ALA A 50 -20.17 8.63 3.87
C ALA A 50 -18.71 9.08 4.07
N THR A 51 -18.46 9.78 5.17
CA THR A 51 -17.14 10.20 5.64
C THR A 51 -16.77 9.55 6.98
N GLY A 52 -17.44 8.45 7.35
CA GLY A 52 -17.04 7.60 8.46
C GLY A 52 -15.71 6.93 8.18
N LEU A 53 -14.99 6.58 9.25
CA LEU A 53 -13.64 6.01 9.16
C LEU A 53 -13.68 4.49 9.30
N GLY A 54 -12.88 3.82 8.48
CA GLY A 54 -12.52 2.42 8.65
C GLY A 54 -11.45 2.23 9.74
N ASP A 55 -10.98 1.01 9.87
CA ASP A 55 -10.07 0.59 10.95
C ASP A 55 -8.74 1.33 10.95
N GLU A 56 -8.28 1.76 9.79
CA GLU A 56 -7.00 2.44 9.61
C GLU A 56 -7.12 3.95 9.39
N GLY A 57 -8.29 4.53 9.67
CA GLY A 57 -8.54 5.96 9.57
C GLY A 57 -8.91 6.45 8.18
N GLY A 58 -8.97 5.59 7.17
CA GLY A 58 -9.47 5.90 5.84
C GLY A 58 -10.99 6.01 5.81
N PHE A 59 -11.55 6.82 4.88
CA PHE A 59 -12.99 6.90 4.69
C PHE A 59 -13.54 5.60 4.09
N ALA A 60 -14.76 5.23 4.45
CA ALA A 60 -15.39 3.97 4.10
C ALA A 60 -16.76 4.16 3.42
N PRO A 61 -16.85 4.85 2.27
CA PRO A 61 -18.09 5.01 1.55
C PRO A 61 -18.50 3.73 0.81
N ASN A 62 -19.81 3.57 0.55
CA ASN A 62 -20.28 2.65 -0.48
C ASN A 62 -20.09 3.30 -1.86
N LEU A 63 -19.59 2.52 -2.82
CA LEU A 63 -19.28 2.99 -4.17
C LEU A 63 -19.86 2.04 -5.23
N GLU A 64 -19.94 2.53 -6.47
CA GLU A 64 -20.47 1.75 -7.61
C GLU A 64 -19.49 0.65 -8.07
N SER A 65 -18.18 0.86 -7.85
CA SER A 65 -17.12 -0.10 -8.19
C SER A 65 -15.87 0.20 -7.39
N ASN A 66 -14.93 -0.75 -7.38
CA ASN A 66 -13.60 -0.52 -6.79
C ASN A 66 -12.83 0.59 -7.55
N ALA A 67 -12.96 0.65 -8.88
CA ALA A 67 -12.33 1.69 -9.69
C ALA A 67 -12.86 3.11 -9.37
N ALA A 68 -14.12 3.24 -8.94
CA ALA A 68 -14.69 4.52 -8.52
C ALA A 68 -13.94 5.13 -7.32
N ALA A 69 -13.37 4.30 -6.44
CA ALA A 69 -12.52 4.78 -5.35
C ALA A 69 -11.26 5.46 -5.86
N LEU A 70 -10.62 4.90 -6.89
CA LEU A 70 -9.43 5.52 -7.52
C LEU A 70 -9.79 6.84 -8.21
N ASP A 71 -10.92 6.91 -8.90
CA ASP A 71 -11.38 8.15 -9.54
C ASP A 71 -11.60 9.26 -8.50
N LEU A 72 -12.20 8.94 -7.34
CA LEU A 72 -12.40 9.90 -6.24
C LEU A 72 -11.08 10.40 -5.64
N ILE A 73 -10.10 9.51 -5.50
CA ILE A 73 -8.78 9.88 -4.96
C ILE A 73 -8.03 10.77 -5.95
N VAL A 74 -8.05 10.44 -7.25
CA VAL A 74 -7.44 11.28 -8.29
C VAL A 74 -8.06 12.68 -8.27
N GLU A 75 -9.39 12.79 -8.22
CA GLU A 75 -10.08 14.09 -8.09
C GLU A 75 -9.65 14.83 -6.82
N ALA A 76 -9.51 14.13 -5.69
CA ALA A 76 -9.06 14.74 -4.45
C ALA A 76 -7.63 15.26 -4.52
N ILE A 77 -6.72 14.54 -5.19
CA ILE A 77 -5.34 14.97 -5.43
C ILE A 77 -5.31 16.26 -6.25
N GLU A 78 -6.07 16.30 -7.35
CA GLU A 78 -6.17 17.48 -8.22
C GLU A 78 -6.82 18.68 -7.49
N LYS A 79 -7.90 18.44 -6.75
CA LYS A 79 -8.58 19.46 -5.94
C LYS A 79 -7.67 20.02 -4.83
N ALA A 80 -6.76 19.21 -4.29
CA ALA A 80 -5.75 19.67 -3.33
C ALA A 80 -4.60 20.47 -4.00
N GLY A 81 -4.56 20.55 -5.33
CA GLY A 81 -3.56 21.31 -6.08
C GLY A 81 -2.31 20.50 -6.44
N TYR A 82 -2.35 19.18 -6.30
CA TYR A 82 -1.24 18.28 -6.64
C TYR A 82 -1.47 17.55 -7.96
N LYS A 83 -0.39 17.06 -8.57
CA LYS A 83 -0.43 16.34 -9.84
C LYS A 83 -0.41 14.83 -9.57
N PRO A 84 -1.47 14.07 -9.99
CA PRO A 84 -1.48 12.62 -9.91
C PRO A 84 -0.31 12.00 -10.69
N GLY A 85 0.38 11.04 -10.07
CA GLY A 85 1.52 10.33 -10.65
C GLY A 85 2.85 11.09 -10.61
N GLU A 86 2.82 12.41 -10.71
CA GLU A 86 4.04 13.23 -10.63
C GLU A 86 4.41 13.55 -9.17
N GLN A 87 3.45 14.02 -8.38
CA GLN A 87 3.62 14.39 -6.98
C GLN A 87 3.02 13.38 -6.03
N VAL A 88 1.80 12.93 -6.31
CA VAL A 88 1.08 11.96 -5.49
C VAL A 88 0.62 10.81 -6.38
N ALA A 89 1.13 9.62 -6.13
CA ALA A 89 0.74 8.39 -6.79
C ALA A 89 -0.26 7.60 -5.95
N LEU A 90 -0.76 6.49 -6.49
CA LEU A 90 -1.73 5.62 -5.84
C LEU A 90 -1.12 4.27 -5.52
N ALA A 91 -1.64 3.59 -4.49
CA ALA A 91 -1.32 2.22 -4.16
C ALA A 91 -2.57 1.48 -3.68
N LEU A 92 -2.56 0.17 -3.82
CA LEU A 92 -3.65 -0.72 -3.39
C LEU A 92 -3.13 -1.78 -2.44
N ASP A 93 -3.97 -2.14 -1.47
CA ASP A 93 -3.94 -3.43 -0.80
C ASP A 93 -5.26 -4.13 -1.10
N VAL A 94 -5.17 -5.22 -1.86
CA VAL A 94 -6.37 -5.92 -2.32
C VAL A 94 -6.84 -6.96 -1.31
N ALA A 95 -5.90 -7.59 -0.59
CA ALA A 95 -6.16 -8.67 0.35
C ALA A 95 -7.06 -9.77 -0.27
N SER A 96 -6.71 -10.24 -1.47
CA SER A 96 -7.58 -11.06 -2.32
C SER A 96 -7.97 -12.39 -1.70
N SER A 97 -7.19 -12.93 -0.76
CA SER A 97 -7.53 -14.16 -0.03
C SER A 97 -8.85 -14.04 0.74
N GLU A 98 -9.24 -12.82 1.15
CA GLU A 98 -10.48 -12.55 1.89
C GLU A 98 -11.76 -12.84 1.05
N PHE A 99 -11.67 -12.73 -0.26
CA PHE A 99 -12.80 -13.01 -1.17
C PHE A 99 -12.51 -14.15 -2.16
N TYR A 100 -11.50 -14.98 -1.87
CA TYR A 100 -11.19 -16.18 -2.65
C TYR A 100 -11.91 -17.41 -2.06
N ASN A 101 -12.78 -18.03 -2.84
CA ASN A 101 -13.56 -19.20 -2.43
C ASN A 101 -13.66 -20.22 -3.58
N ASP A 102 -13.46 -21.50 -3.25
CA ASP A 102 -13.65 -22.61 -4.18
C ASP A 102 -12.97 -22.44 -5.56
N GLY A 103 -11.76 -21.88 -5.57
CA GLY A 103 -10.97 -21.71 -6.80
C GLY A 103 -11.32 -20.47 -7.62
N ALA A 104 -12.12 -19.55 -7.09
CA ALA A 104 -12.51 -18.31 -7.76
C ALA A 104 -12.54 -17.12 -6.79
N TYR A 105 -12.34 -15.92 -7.33
CA TYR A 105 -12.46 -14.65 -6.61
C TYR A 105 -13.89 -14.12 -6.75
N GLU A 106 -14.55 -13.88 -5.64
CA GLU A 106 -15.86 -13.22 -5.60
C GLU A 106 -15.66 -11.69 -5.58
N PHE A 107 -15.59 -11.08 -6.76
CA PHE A 107 -15.19 -9.69 -6.93
C PHE A 107 -16.24 -8.91 -7.72
N GLU A 108 -16.72 -7.78 -7.15
CA GLU A 108 -17.79 -6.96 -7.73
C GLU A 108 -19.05 -7.77 -8.08
N GLY A 109 -19.41 -8.71 -7.20
CA GLY A 109 -20.58 -9.58 -7.39
C GLY A 109 -20.44 -10.63 -8.48
N GLN A 110 -19.24 -10.84 -9.00
CA GLN A 110 -18.94 -11.83 -10.03
C GLN A 110 -17.85 -12.80 -9.58
N LYS A 111 -17.89 -14.03 -10.08
CA LYS A 111 -16.79 -14.99 -9.92
C LYS A 111 -15.75 -14.75 -11.01
N LYS A 112 -14.51 -14.51 -10.61
CA LYS A 112 -13.36 -14.30 -11.50
C LYS A 112 -12.27 -15.32 -11.25
N SER A 113 -11.60 -15.73 -12.32
CA SER A 113 -10.36 -16.51 -12.26
C SER A 113 -9.17 -15.63 -11.92
N ALA A 114 -8.03 -16.23 -11.55
CA ALA A 114 -6.76 -15.51 -11.36
C ALA A 114 -6.35 -14.74 -12.62
N ALA A 115 -6.57 -15.29 -13.82
CA ALA A 115 -6.27 -14.62 -15.08
C ALA A 115 -7.16 -13.38 -15.30
N GLU A 116 -8.44 -13.44 -14.96
CA GLU A 116 -9.35 -12.29 -15.03
C GLU A 116 -9.01 -11.21 -14.00
N MET A 117 -8.60 -11.59 -12.78
CA MET A 117 -8.09 -10.65 -11.80
C MET A 117 -6.80 -9.99 -12.28
N SER A 118 -5.87 -10.76 -12.86
CA SER A 118 -4.62 -10.22 -13.42
C SER A 118 -4.88 -9.21 -14.55
N ALA A 119 -5.83 -9.49 -15.44
CA ALA A 119 -6.26 -8.57 -16.49
C ALA A 119 -6.86 -7.28 -15.89
N TYR A 120 -7.66 -7.37 -14.85
CA TYR A 120 -8.21 -6.22 -14.14
C TYR A 120 -7.10 -5.33 -13.57
N TYR A 121 -6.08 -5.90 -12.92
CA TYR A 121 -4.95 -5.11 -12.41
C TYR A 121 -4.11 -4.48 -13.53
N ALA A 122 -3.91 -5.20 -14.63
CA ALA A 122 -3.21 -4.64 -15.80
C ALA A 122 -3.94 -3.41 -16.37
N ASP A 123 -5.27 -3.45 -16.42
CA ASP A 123 -6.10 -2.32 -16.85
C ASP A 123 -6.01 -1.15 -15.86
N LEU A 124 -6.00 -1.42 -14.54
CA LEU A 124 -5.83 -0.37 -13.53
C LEU A 124 -4.46 0.30 -13.63
N VAL A 125 -3.38 -0.49 -13.81
CA VAL A 125 -2.01 0.03 -13.97
C VAL A 125 -1.89 0.88 -15.24
N ALA A 126 -2.62 0.54 -16.31
CA ALA A 126 -2.64 1.32 -17.53
C ALA A 126 -3.42 2.65 -17.39
N LYS A 127 -4.44 2.68 -16.53
CA LYS A 127 -5.37 3.81 -16.39
C LYS A 127 -4.96 4.78 -15.28
N TYR A 128 -4.40 4.28 -14.18
CA TYR A 128 -4.12 5.07 -12.97
C TYR A 128 -2.63 5.09 -12.66
N PRO A 129 -2.13 6.13 -11.97
CA PRO A 129 -0.73 6.21 -11.55
C PRO A 129 -0.45 5.30 -10.33
N LEU A 130 -0.63 3.99 -10.51
CA LEU A 130 -0.41 2.99 -9.47
C LEU A 130 1.08 2.67 -9.35
N VAL A 131 1.65 2.85 -8.16
CA VAL A 131 3.04 2.50 -7.84
C VAL A 131 3.16 1.13 -7.19
N SER A 132 2.08 0.63 -6.54
CA SER A 132 2.12 -0.61 -5.76
C SER A 132 0.74 -1.28 -5.69
N ILE A 133 0.72 -2.60 -5.75
CA ILE A 133 -0.43 -3.46 -5.51
C ILE A 133 -0.01 -4.56 -4.55
N GLU A 134 -0.65 -4.64 -3.39
CA GLU A 134 -0.41 -5.62 -2.35
C GLU A 134 -1.47 -6.72 -2.42
N ASP A 135 -1.03 -7.97 -2.26
CA ASP A 135 -1.84 -9.19 -2.23
C ASP A 135 -2.94 -9.26 -3.32
N PRO A 136 -2.55 -9.11 -4.60
CA PRO A 136 -3.50 -9.12 -5.72
C PRO A 136 -4.17 -10.48 -5.96
N LEU A 137 -3.59 -11.58 -5.47
CA LEU A 137 -4.08 -12.95 -5.62
C LEU A 137 -4.06 -13.72 -4.30
N ASP A 138 -4.68 -14.88 -4.25
CA ASP A 138 -4.70 -15.76 -3.08
C ASP A 138 -3.28 -16.15 -2.63
N GLU A 139 -3.04 -16.19 -1.33
CA GLU A 139 -1.73 -16.43 -0.70
C GLU A 139 -1.08 -17.79 -1.05
N ASN A 140 -1.81 -18.69 -1.67
CA ASN A 140 -1.34 -19.99 -2.12
C ASN A 140 -1.22 -20.10 -3.65
N ASP A 141 -1.63 -19.08 -4.40
CA ASP A 141 -1.59 -19.06 -5.87
C ASP A 141 -0.23 -18.56 -6.39
N TRP A 142 0.82 -19.32 -6.13
CA TRP A 142 2.19 -18.99 -6.54
C TRP A 142 2.34 -18.85 -8.06
N GLU A 143 1.69 -19.72 -8.83
CA GLU A 143 1.74 -19.68 -10.29
C GLU A 143 1.02 -18.44 -10.84
N GLY A 144 -0.11 -18.06 -10.22
CA GLY A 144 -0.80 -16.82 -10.53
C GLY A 144 0.07 -15.60 -10.25
N TYR A 145 0.74 -15.54 -9.08
CA TYR A 145 1.68 -14.47 -8.75
C TYR A 145 2.85 -14.36 -9.73
N LYS A 146 3.43 -15.49 -10.14
CA LYS A 146 4.50 -15.53 -11.14
C LYS A 146 4.02 -14.94 -12.46
N THR A 147 2.87 -15.42 -12.96
CA THR A 147 2.28 -14.93 -14.22
C THR A 147 1.97 -13.44 -14.15
N LEU A 148 1.36 -12.96 -13.06
CA LEU A 148 1.08 -11.55 -12.84
C LEU A 148 2.36 -10.70 -12.79
N THR A 149 3.39 -11.19 -12.10
CA THR A 149 4.68 -10.50 -11.99
C THR A 149 5.37 -10.38 -13.35
N GLU A 150 5.32 -11.42 -14.19
CA GLU A 150 5.80 -11.36 -15.57
C GLU A 150 5.03 -10.34 -16.42
N GLN A 151 3.73 -10.18 -16.18
CA GLN A 151 2.85 -9.31 -16.97
C GLN A 151 3.00 -7.82 -16.62
N ILE A 152 3.08 -7.46 -15.34
CA ILE A 152 3.05 -6.06 -14.90
C ILE A 152 4.16 -5.67 -13.92
N GLY A 153 4.99 -6.61 -13.46
CA GLY A 153 6.00 -6.37 -12.42
C GLY A 153 7.15 -5.44 -12.84
N ASP A 154 7.30 -5.15 -14.13
CA ASP A 154 8.22 -4.14 -14.66
C ASP A 154 7.69 -2.70 -14.56
N LYS A 155 6.39 -2.54 -14.29
CA LYS A 155 5.66 -1.25 -14.25
C LYS A 155 5.21 -0.87 -12.86
N VAL A 156 4.94 -1.85 -11.99
CA VAL A 156 4.34 -1.66 -10.67
C VAL A 156 5.01 -2.57 -9.64
N GLN A 157 5.07 -2.10 -8.40
CA GLN A 157 5.46 -2.93 -7.26
C GLN A 157 4.33 -3.92 -6.94
N ILE A 158 4.66 -5.19 -6.80
CA ILE A 158 3.75 -6.25 -6.33
C ILE A 158 4.25 -6.71 -4.97
N VAL A 159 3.46 -6.41 -3.94
CA VAL A 159 3.83 -6.69 -2.55
C VAL A 159 3.17 -7.98 -2.08
N GLY A 160 3.95 -8.85 -1.44
CA GLY A 160 3.41 -10.00 -0.72
C GLY A 160 3.32 -9.69 0.78
N ASP A 161 2.10 -9.65 1.31
CA ASP A 161 1.78 -9.67 2.73
C ASP A 161 1.46 -11.11 3.16
N ASP A 162 0.27 -11.60 2.90
CA ASP A 162 -0.13 -12.97 3.24
C ASP A 162 0.67 -14.01 2.44
N LEU A 163 1.12 -13.65 1.23
CA LEU A 163 1.99 -14.51 0.43
C LEU A 163 3.29 -14.86 1.16
N PHE A 164 3.91 -13.90 1.84
CA PHE A 164 5.23 -14.06 2.47
C PHE A 164 5.21 -14.13 3.99
N VAL A 165 4.23 -13.54 4.64
CA VAL A 165 4.06 -13.42 6.11
C VAL A 165 5.34 -13.01 6.84
N THR A 166 6.16 -12.14 6.23
CA THR A 166 7.48 -11.70 6.71
C THR A 166 8.43 -12.89 6.99
N ASN A 167 8.19 -14.03 6.36
CA ASN A 167 8.94 -15.27 6.57
C ASN A 167 10.04 -15.44 5.51
N PRO A 168 11.33 -15.55 5.91
CA PRO A 168 12.45 -15.71 4.97
C PRO A 168 12.32 -16.93 4.06
N GLU A 169 11.77 -18.05 4.53
CA GLU A 169 11.60 -19.26 3.73
C GLU A 169 10.57 -19.08 2.62
N ARG A 170 9.43 -18.44 2.93
CA ARG A 170 8.40 -18.12 1.93
C ARG A 170 8.89 -17.07 0.94
N LEU A 171 9.63 -16.07 1.43
CA LEU A 171 10.26 -15.06 0.58
C LEU A 171 11.29 -15.69 -0.37
N ALA A 172 12.15 -16.61 0.12
CA ALA A 172 13.12 -17.31 -0.71
C ALA A 172 12.44 -18.09 -1.84
N ARG A 173 11.31 -18.76 -1.55
CA ARG A 173 10.49 -19.40 -2.58
C ARG A 173 9.98 -18.40 -3.62
N GLY A 174 9.44 -17.26 -3.18
CA GLY A 174 8.96 -16.22 -4.10
C GLY A 174 10.06 -15.68 -5.01
N ILE A 175 11.25 -15.48 -4.47
CA ILE A 175 12.44 -15.06 -5.23
C ILE A 175 12.81 -16.11 -6.28
N GLU A 176 12.85 -17.38 -5.89
CA GLU A 176 13.19 -18.50 -6.80
C GLU A 176 12.17 -18.67 -7.93
N GLU A 177 10.89 -18.54 -7.59
CA GLU A 177 9.77 -18.71 -8.55
C GLU A 177 9.45 -17.42 -9.34
N GLY A 178 10.01 -16.27 -8.97
CA GLY A 178 9.71 -14.98 -9.60
C GLY A 178 8.32 -14.44 -9.25
N ALA A 179 7.83 -14.76 -8.05
CA ALA A 179 6.53 -14.32 -7.54
C ALA A 179 6.66 -13.03 -6.73
N ALA A 180 5.90 -11.99 -7.08
CA ALA A 180 5.96 -10.65 -6.50
C ALA A 180 7.33 -9.98 -6.69
N ASN A 181 7.53 -8.78 -6.14
CA ASN A 181 8.80 -8.05 -6.22
C ASN A 181 9.03 -7.11 -5.01
N ALA A 182 8.21 -7.25 -3.97
CA ALA A 182 8.35 -6.53 -2.72
C ALA A 182 7.79 -7.36 -1.55
N LEU A 183 8.34 -7.12 -0.37
CA LEU A 183 7.94 -7.72 0.90
C LEU A 183 7.21 -6.70 1.75
N LEU A 184 6.03 -7.04 2.25
CA LEU A 184 5.44 -6.31 3.38
C LEU A 184 6.09 -6.79 4.67
N VAL A 185 6.52 -5.84 5.50
CA VAL A 185 7.27 -6.14 6.73
C VAL A 185 6.40 -5.88 7.94
N LYS A 186 5.98 -6.95 8.59
CA LYS A 186 5.21 -6.95 9.84
C LYS A 186 6.00 -7.67 10.93
N VAL A 187 6.63 -6.92 11.82
CA VAL A 187 7.53 -7.48 12.86
C VAL A 187 6.85 -8.55 13.70
N ASN A 188 5.60 -8.34 14.10
CA ASN A 188 4.88 -9.28 14.93
C ASN A 188 4.26 -10.47 14.16
N GLN A 189 4.40 -10.51 12.85
CA GLN A 189 3.94 -11.64 12.02
C GLN A 189 4.97 -12.78 12.05
N ILE A 190 6.24 -12.48 11.86
CA ILE A 190 7.33 -13.44 12.07
C ILE A 190 7.70 -13.58 13.55
N GLY A 191 7.61 -12.50 14.32
CA GLY A 191 7.62 -12.53 15.78
C GLY A 191 8.86 -12.03 16.49
N SER A 192 9.97 -11.82 15.79
CA SER A 192 11.18 -11.22 16.35
C SER A 192 11.80 -10.18 15.41
N LEU A 193 12.52 -9.22 15.98
CA LEU A 193 13.25 -8.22 15.19
C LEU A 193 14.36 -8.86 14.36
N THR A 194 15.06 -9.86 14.92
CA THR A 194 16.14 -10.56 14.21
C THR A 194 15.62 -11.22 12.94
N GLU A 195 14.56 -12.02 13.03
CA GLU A 195 13.96 -12.68 11.85
C GLU A 195 13.37 -11.66 10.85
N THR A 196 12.83 -10.56 11.35
CA THR A 196 12.38 -9.45 10.51
C THR A 196 13.53 -8.87 9.69
N LEU A 197 14.66 -8.57 10.34
CA LEU A 197 15.85 -8.04 9.66
C LEU A 197 16.43 -9.06 8.68
N ASP A 198 16.43 -10.35 9.00
CA ASP A 198 16.87 -11.41 8.09
C ASP A 198 16.00 -11.45 6.83
N ALA A 199 14.66 -11.35 6.97
CA ALA A 199 13.75 -11.27 5.83
C ALA A 199 13.99 -10.02 4.98
N MET A 200 14.17 -8.86 5.61
CA MET A 200 14.46 -7.60 4.91
C MET A 200 15.78 -7.64 4.17
N GLU A 201 16.85 -8.19 4.78
CA GLU A 201 18.15 -8.35 4.13
C GLU A 201 18.06 -9.29 2.93
N LEU A 202 17.34 -10.41 3.05
CA LEU A 202 17.10 -11.34 1.94
C LEU A 202 16.39 -10.64 0.79
N ALA A 203 15.32 -9.89 1.08
CA ALA A 203 14.57 -9.10 0.10
C ALA A 203 15.48 -8.12 -0.65
N GLN A 204 16.23 -7.31 0.10
CA GLN A 204 17.10 -6.27 -0.46
C GLN A 204 18.22 -6.83 -1.34
N ARG A 205 18.82 -7.96 -0.94
CA ARG A 205 19.87 -8.66 -1.72
C ARG A 205 19.36 -9.16 -3.09
N HIS A 206 18.06 -9.39 -3.22
CA HIS A 206 17.42 -9.87 -4.44
C HIS A 206 16.55 -8.80 -5.13
N GLU A 207 16.82 -7.52 -4.84
CA GLU A 207 16.13 -6.36 -5.45
C GLU A 207 14.62 -6.28 -5.17
N TYR A 208 14.13 -7.02 -4.17
CA TYR A 208 12.80 -6.84 -3.62
C TYR A 208 12.80 -5.61 -2.71
N ARG A 209 11.80 -4.74 -2.87
CA ARG A 209 11.59 -3.64 -1.96
C ARG A 209 10.95 -4.12 -0.67
N CYS A 210 11.15 -3.35 0.41
CA CYS A 210 10.51 -3.60 1.69
C CYS A 210 9.57 -2.43 1.99
N MET A 211 8.33 -2.75 2.35
CA MET A 211 7.35 -1.79 2.86
C MET A 211 7.09 -2.13 4.33
N VAL A 212 7.58 -1.30 5.24
CA VAL A 212 7.34 -1.50 6.68
C VAL A 212 5.88 -1.16 6.98
N SER A 213 5.18 -2.03 7.70
CA SER A 213 3.73 -1.95 7.84
C SER A 213 3.28 -1.99 9.29
N HIS A 214 2.21 -1.25 9.56
CA HIS A 214 1.37 -1.38 10.73
C HIS A 214 0.49 -2.65 10.66
N ARG A 215 -0.41 -2.78 11.61
CA ARG A 215 -1.50 -3.77 11.63
C ARG A 215 -2.85 -3.05 11.69
N SER A 216 -3.95 -3.77 11.35
CA SER A 216 -5.32 -3.27 11.52
C SER A 216 -5.62 -2.89 12.98
N GLY A 217 -5.16 -3.70 13.95
CA GLY A 217 -5.11 -3.33 15.35
C GLY A 217 -3.76 -2.73 15.73
N GLU A 218 -3.73 -1.48 16.16
CA GLU A 218 -2.51 -0.73 16.47
C GLU A 218 -2.57 0.00 17.80
N THR A 219 -1.38 0.37 18.28
CA THR A 219 -1.17 1.27 19.43
C THR A 219 -0.37 2.51 18.99
N GLU A 220 -0.14 3.45 19.91
CA GLU A 220 0.70 4.62 19.64
C GLU A 220 2.22 4.33 19.68
N ASP A 221 2.64 3.07 19.76
CA ASP A 221 4.04 2.66 19.60
C ASP A 221 4.57 3.10 18.24
N VAL A 222 5.81 3.58 18.20
CA VAL A 222 6.43 4.19 17.01
C VAL A 222 7.59 3.38 16.43
N THR A 223 7.85 2.20 16.96
CA THR A 223 9.00 1.34 16.58
C THR A 223 9.09 1.11 15.07
N ILE A 224 7.96 0.93 14.38
CA ILE A 224 7.97 0.72 12.92
C ILE A 224 8.43 1.94 12.13
N ALA A 225 8.24 3.15 12.64
CA ALA A 225 8.77 4.36 12.02
C ALA A 225 10.30 4.41 12.14
N ASP A 226 10.84 4.11 13.33
CA ASP A 226 12.29 4.00 13.55
C ASP A 226 12.90 2.88 12.69
N LEU A 227 12.24 1.73 12.61
CA LEU A 227 12.67 0.59 11.80
C LEU A 227 12.75 0.94 10.30
N ALA A 228 11.73 1.62 9.77
CA ALA A 228 11.71 1.99 8.36
C ALA A 228 12.90 2.89 7.98
N VAL A 229 13.27 3.83 8.84
CA VAL A 229 14.43 4.71 8.61
C VAL A 229 15.74 3.97 8.87
N ALA A 230 15.87 3.25 9.98
CA ALA A 230 17.08 2.55 10.37
C ALA A 230 17.54 1.50 9.35
N THR A 231 16.60 0.86 8.66
CA THR A 231 16.87 -0.15 7.63
C THR A 231 16.92 0.42 6.21
N ASN A 232 16.69 1.73 6.06
CA ASN A 232 16.58 2.39 4.76
C ASN A 232 15.56 1.68 3.83
N ALA A 233 14.42 1.25 4.39
CA ALA A 233 13.38 0.56 3.64
C ALA A 233 12.78 1.44 2.53
N GLY A 234 12.74 2.74 2.75
CA GLY A 234 12.22 3.73 1.80
C GLY A 234 10.70 3.82 1.75
N GLN A 235 10.00 2.90 2.38
CA GLN A 235 8.54 2.81 2.37
C GLN A 235 8.00 2.43 3.75
N ILE A 236 6.90 3.08 4.14
CA ILE A 236 6.09 2.71 5.30
C ILE A 236 4.60 2.81 4.95
N LYS A 237 3.83 1.81 5.36
CA LYS A 237 2.37 1.76 5.25
C LYS A 237 1.82 1.80 6.68
N THR A 238 1.19 2.92 7.07
CA THR A 238 0.79 3.10 8.47
C THR A 238 -0.54 3.84 8.67
N GLY A 239 -1.44 3.70 7.69
CA GLY A 239 -2.80 4.21 7.77
C GLY A 239 -2.96 5.64 7.29
N ALA A 240 -4.19 6.14 7.34
CA ALA A 240 -4.52 7.51 7.01
C ALA A 240 -4.01 8.49 8.10
N PRO A 241 -3.87 9.79 7.80
CA PRO A 241 -3.49 10.81 8.80
C PRO A 241 -4.66 11.14 9.75
N ALA A 242 -5.25 10.11 10.33
CA ALA A 242 -6.35 10.14 11.28
C ALA A 242 -6.21 8.96 12.24
N ARG A 243 -6.76 9.10 13.47
CA ARG A 243 -6.59 8.19 14.59
C ARG A 243 -5.16 8.25 15.17
N SER A 244 -5.06 8.37 16.49
CA SER A 244 -3.79 8.67 17.18
C SER A 244 -2.74 7.58 17.00
N GLU A 245 -3.16 6.32 16.95
CA GLU A 245 -2.28 5.16 16.72
C GLU A 245 -1.62 5.16 15.33
N ARG A 246 -2.20 5.85 14.35
CA ARG A 246 -1.61 6.06 13.00
C ARG A 246 -0.74 7.30 12.97
N VAL A 247 -1.29 8.42 13.45
CA VAL A 247 -0.62 9.72 13.47
C VAL A 247 0.67 9.70 14.29
N ALA A 248 0.75 8.87 15.33
CA ALA A 248 1.97 8.71 16.14
C ALA A 248 3.19 8.35 15.29
N LYS A 249 3.05 7.46 14.29
CA LYS A 249 4.14 7.04 13.40
C LYS A 249 4.56 8.19 12.48
N TYR A 250 3.60 8.93 11.91
CA TYR A 250 3.89 10.11 11.08
C TYR A 250 4.61 11.19 11.87
N ASN A 251 4.19 11.44 13.10
CA ASN A 251 4.86 12.41 13.99
C ASN A 251 6.27 11.95 14.37
N GLN A 252 6.49 10.65 14.54
CA GLN A 252 7.84 10.12 14.79
C GLN A 252 8.78 10.36 13.61
N LEU A 253 8.29 10.16 12.39
CA LEU A 253 9.08 10.45 11.18
C LEU A 253 9.42 11.95 11.06
N LEU A 254 8.55 12.86 11.49
CA LEU A 254 8.87 14.29 11.58
C LEU A 254 10.02 14.56 12.56
N ARG A 255 10.00 13.92 13.73
CA ARG A 255 11.07 14.05 14.73
C ARG A 255 12.40 13.51 14.21
N ILE A 256 12.37 12.38 13.50
CA ILE A 256 13.57 11.79 12.88
C ILE A 256 14.13 12.74 11.81
N GLU A 257 13.27 13.32 10.96
CA GLU A 257 13.70 14.31 9.96
C GLU A 257 14.36 15.53 10.61
N GLU A 258 13.76 16.04 11.68
CA GLU A 258 14.32 17.17 12.45
C GLU A 258 15.67 16.82 13.07
N GLU A 259 15.82 15.62 13.67
CA GLU A 259 17.05 15.16 14.29
C GLU A 259 18.18 14.95 13.27
N LEU A 260 17.86 14.40 12.10
CA LEU A 260 18.83 14.18 11.02
C LEU A 260 19.22 15.48 10.30
N GLY A 261 18.36 16.49 10.32
CA GLY A 261 18.62 17.79 9.68
C GLY A 261 19.03 17.64 8.22
N GLU A 262 20.17 18.21 7.84
CA GLU A 262 20.68 18.16 6.45
C GLU A 262 21.06 16.74 5.97
N ALA A 263 21.20 15.78 6.86
CA ALA A 263 21.44 14.37 6.51
C ALA A 263 20.16 13.59 6.17
N ALA A 264 18.99 14.18 6.43
CA ALA A 264 17.72 13.56 6.08
C ALA A 264 17.55 13.48 4.56
N VAL A 265 17.18 12.30 4.07
CA VAL A 265 16.90 12.05 2.66
C VAL A 265 15.51 11.40 2.55
N TYR A 266 14.61 12.08 1.84
CA TYR A 266 13.31 11.50 1.51
C TYR A 266 13.44 10.67 0.23
N ALA A 267 13.02 9.38 0.28
CA ALA A 267 13.19 8.47 -0.83
C ALA A 267 12.38 8.88 -2.07
N GLY A 268 11.17 9.42 -1.88
CA GLY A 268 10.33 9.92 -2.97
C GLY A 268 10.14 8.88 -4.08
N LYS A 269 10.33 9.28 -5.32
CA LYS A 269 10.21 8.41 -6.51
C LYS A 269 11.16 7.22 -6.49
N SER A 270 12.34 7.33 -5.85
CA SER A 270 13.31 6.24 -5.79
C SER A 270 12.83 5.04 -4.96
N ALA A 271 11.83 5.24 -4.11
CA ALA A 271 11.19 4.15 -3.38
C ALA A 271 10.47 3.16 -4.32
N PHE A 272 10.00 3.64 -5.48
CA PHE A 272 9.23 2.85 -6.46
C PHE A 272 9.93 2.85 -7.84
N PRO A 273 11.07 2.16 -7.99
CA PRO A 273 11.91 2.26 -9.20
C PRO A 273 11.26 1.69 -10.47
N ARG A 274 10.21 0.89 -10.34
CA ARG A 274 9.47 0.32 -11.48
C ARG A 274 8.46 1.29 -12.06
N PHE A 275 7.97 2.22 -11.25
CA PHE A 275 6.99 3.21 -11.70
C PHE A 275 7.67 4.28 -12.57
N LYS A 276 7.14 4.45 -13.76
CA LYS A 276 7.56 5.50 -14.72
C LYS A 276 6.36 6.40 -14.94
N ALA A 277 6.38 7.58 -14.31
CA ALA A 277 5.36 8.60 -14.48
C ALA A 277 5.32 9.16 -15.91
#